data_5a6e202967ac052e10ed5711b5ef915f
#
_entry.id   5a6e202967ac052e10ed5711b5ef915f
#
_cell.length_a   1.000
_cell.length_b   1.000
_cell.length_c   1.000
_cell.angle_alpha   90.00
_cell.angle_beta   90.00
_cell.angle_gamma   90.00
#
_symmetry.space_group_name_H-M   'P 1'
#
loop_
_entity.id
_entity.type
_entity.pdbx_description
1 polymer ?
#
loop_
_entity_poly.entity_id
_entity_poly.type
_entity_poly.pdbx_seq_one_letter_code
_entity_poly.pdbx_strand_id
1 'polypeptide(L)'
;MMNNFSRREFIKTSALGGVTLATSAGALLNACSSSRFKIGAYTRVWGNRNYLEALDGMVEAGYKYVGLSTHEKGRVVDRNSDPEFAAKVGEEIKKRGLTLVTNSGGEHDVRNSLEEGIAGLKRLIDNSALCGTPVIQINAIHDPVHMDPFYKAIVECADYAAGKGVLITLKPHGQVGAFCLEQVKKINHENVKLWYDPGNVFHATFGETNPLDDAVGLGGYVAGMAVKDFRLPRDVNVTPGTGMVDFPKLLALLGEDGFTGGPLVVELVSQGDLAHINAEARKAREFLESITA
;
A
#
# COMPACT_ATOMS: atom_id res chain seq x y z
N MET A 1 -39.17 -35.03 29.33
CA MET A 1 -39.46 -33.94 30.28
C MET A 1 -38.20 -33.07 30.35
N MET A 2 -38.27 -31.90 29.70
CA MET A 2 -37.13 -30.95 29.65
C MET A 2 -37.34 -29.91 30.76
N ASN A 3 -36.38 -29.79 31.67
CA ASN A 3 -36.41 -28.77 32.73
C ASN A 3 -35.60 -27.55 32.23
N ASN A 4 -36.31 -26.44 32.06
CA ASN A 4 -35.77 -25.12 31.79
C ASN A 4 -35.18 -24.55 33.10
N PHE A 5 -33.86 -24.28 33.11
CA PHE A 5 -33.24 -23.47 34.15
C PHE A 5 -33.27 -22.00 33.78
N SER A 6 -33.89 -21.18 34.63
CA SER A 6 -34.06 -19.75 34.46
C SER A 6 -32.80 -18.99 34.91
N ARG A 7 -32.48 -17.91 34.14
CA ARG A 7 -31.35 -17.01 34.38
C ARG A 7 -31.34 -16.24 35.72
N ARG A 8 -32.34 -16.48 36.60
CA ARG A 8 -32.49 -15.76 37.87
C ARG A 8 -31.86 -16.47 39.09
N GLU A 9 -31.41 -17.71 39.00
CA GLU A 9 -30.85 -18.44 40.15
C GLU A 9 -29.32 -18.41 40.26
N PHE A 10 -28.61 -17.78 39.30
CA PHE A 10 -27.14 -17.70 39.34
C PHE A 10 -26.59 -16.53 40.19
N ILE A 11 -27.43 -15.67 40.76
CA ILE A 11 -26.99 -14.45 41.47
C ILE A 11 -27.07 -14.55 43.03
N LYS A 12 -27.38 -15.68 43.61
CA LYS A 12 -27.63 -15.76 45.06
C LYS A 12 -26.61 -16.55 45.92
N THR A 13 -25.48 -16.95 45.38
CA THR A 13 -24.49 -17.66 46.20
C THR A 13 -23.07 -17.17 45.97
N SER A 14 -22.73 -15.97 46.45
CA SER A 14 -21.34 -15.59 46.75
C SER A 14 -21.32 -14.28 47.56
N ALA A 15 -21.74 -14.34 48.79
CA ALA A 15 -21.41 -13.32 49.79
C ALA A 15 -21.01 -14.02 51.08
N LEU A 16 -19.73 -14.16 51.33
CA LEU A 16 -19.07 -14.08 52.65
C LEU A 16 -17.60 -14.55 52.55
N GLY A 17 -16.72 -13.66 52.95
CA GLY A 17 -15.42 -14.05 53.52
C GLY A 17 -14.17 -13.70 52.75
N GLY A 18 -13.42 -12.70 53.26
CA GLY A 18 -12.00 -12.61 53.04
C GLY A 18 -11.46 -11.24 52.60
N VAL A 19 -11.25 -10.35 53.58
CA VAL A 19 -10.37 -9.18 53.44
C VAL A 19 -8.93 -9.69 53.39
N THR A 20 -8.27 -9.50 52.24
CA THR A 20 -6.81 -9.59 52.16
C THR A 20 -6.34 -8.40 51.33
N LEU A 21 -5.54 -7.53 51.97
CA LEU A 21 -4.77 -6.48 51.30
C LEU A 21 -3.84 -7.13 50.27
N ALA A 22 -4.05 -6.87 49.01
CA ALA A 22 -3.09 -7.15 47.97
C ALA A 22 -2.70 -5.83 47.31
N THR A 23 -1.44 -5.49 47.47
CA THR A 23 -0.71 -4.40 46.88
C THR A 23 -0.96 -4.30 45.38
N SER A 24 -1.37 -3.11 44.96
CA SER A 24 -1.53 -2.74 43.56
C SER A 24 -0.19 -2.76 42.82
N ALA A 25 0.18 -3.88 42.23
CA ALA A 25 1.11 -3.90 41.14
C ALA A 25 0.28 -3.60 39.88
N GLY A 26 0.27 -2.35 39.47
CA GLY A 26 -0.28 -1.91 38.19
C GLY A 26 0.47 -2.59 37.04
N ALA A 27 -0.06 -3.72 36.59
CA ALA A 27 0.32 -4.24 35.29
C ALA A 27 -0.21 -3.24 34.26
N LEU A 28 0.66 -2.35 33.79
CA LEU A 28 0.51 -1.64 32.52
C LEU A 28 0.42 -2.71 31.43
N LEU A 29 -0.79 -3.14 31.15
CA LEU A 29 -1.11 -3.79 29.89
C LEU A 29 -0.83 -2.74 28.80
N ASN A 30 0.40 -2.71 28.30
CA ASN A 30 0.68 -2.16 26.99
C ASN A 30 -0.15 -3.00 26.01
N ALA A 31 -1.41 -2.60 25.82
CA ALA A 31 -2.14 -2.96 24.63
C ALA A 31 -1.32 -2.34 23.49
N CYS A 32 -0.48 -3.15 22.85
CA CYS A 32 0.09 -2.86 21.57
C CYS A 32 -1.10 -2.75 20.61
N SER A 33 -1.70 -1.55 20.52
CA SER A 33 -2.66 -1.27 19.47
C SER A 33 -1.88 -1.44 18.17
N SER A 34 -2.10 -2.52 17.46
CA SER A 34 -1.54 -2.68 16.13
C SER A 34 -2.00 -1.46 15.34
N SER A 35 -1.06 -0.62 14.92
CA SER A 35 -1.35 0.54 14.09
C SER A 35 -2.25 0.11 12.93
N ARG A 36 -3.35 0.83 12.72
CA ARG A 36 -4.27 0.58 11.60
C ARG A 36 -3.57 0.75 10.25
N PHE A 37 -2.45 1.46 10.23
CA PHE A 37 -1.63 1.65 9.06
C PHE A 37 -0.43 0.69 9.03
N LYS A 38 -0.17 0.11 7.85
CA LYS A 38 0.97 -0.77 7.58
C LYS A 38 2.07 0.04 6.91
N ILE A 39 3.02 0.56 7.68
CA ILE A 39 4.10 1.39 7.18
C ILE A 39 5.17 0.52 6.54
N GLY A 40 5.36 0.67 5.23
CA GLY A 40 6.31 -0.08 4.41
C GLY A 40 7.19 0.81 3.55
N ALA A 41 8.10 0.17 2.79
CA ALA A 41 8.90 0.83 1.77
C ALA A 41 8.90 0.00 0.48
N TYR A 42 9.02 0.68 -0.67
CA TYR A 42 9.26 0.01 -1.95
C TYR A 42 10.73 -0.32 -2.15
N THR A 43 11.01 -1.39 -2.89
CA THR A 43 12.36 -1.72 -3.34
C THR A 43 13.05 -0.55 -4.05
N ARG A 44 12.28 0.28 -4.74
CA ARG A 44 12.73 1.49 -5.45
C ARG A 44 13.45 2.52 -4.55
N VAL A 45 13.19 2.55 -3.25
CA VAL A 45 13.89 3.45 -2.30
C VAL A 45 15.39 3.26 -2.39
N TRP A 46 15.85 2.02 -2.60
CA TRP A 46 17.27 1.66 -2.73
C TRP A 46 17.82 1.83 -4.16
N GLY A 47 17.06 2.50 -5.04
CA GLY A 47 17.50 2.83 -6.39
C GLY A 47 17.67 1.61 -7.29
N ASN A 48 18.79 1.58 -8.05
CA ASN A 48 19.08 0.50 -8.98
C ASN A 48 19.92 -0.64 -8.35
N ARG A 49 19.77 -0.87 -7.05
CA ARG A 49 20.42 -2.01 -6.37
C ARG A 49 19.62 -3.30 -6.57
N ASN A 50 20.27 -4.43 -6.28
CA ASN A 50 19.60 -5.73 -6.24
C ASN A 50 18.43 -5.68 -5.23
N TYR A 51 17.30 -6.30 -5.55
CA TYR A 51 16.14 -6.31 -4.65
C TYR A 51 16.41 -6.95 -3.28
N LEU A 52 17.38 -7.91 -3.19
CA LEU A 52 17.77 -8.49 -1.91
C LEU A 52 18.45 -7.46 -1.01
N GLU A 53 19.34 -6.62 -1.57
CA GLU A 53 19.94 -5.50 -0.84
C GLU A 53 18.87 -4.49 -0.38
N ALA A 54 17.85 -4.24 -1.21
CA ALA A 54 16.74 -3.41 -0.82
C ALA A 54 15.94 -4.00 0.36
N LEU A 55 15.68 -5.32 0.35
CA LEU A 55 15.02 -6.01 1.46
C LEU A 55 15.88 -5.96 2.74
N ASP A 56 17.18 -6.13 2.64
CA ASP A 56 18.11 -6.03 3.79
C ASP A 56 18.13 -4.59 4.35
N GLY A 57 18.14 -3.59 3.46
CA GLY A 57 18.02 -2.17 3.85
C GLY A 57 16.68 -1.84 4.53
N MET A 58 15.57 -2.45 4.10
CA MET A 58 14.27 -2.32 4.78
C MET A 58 14.34 -2.84 6.22
N VAL A 59 14.95 -4.01 6.43
CA VAL A 59 15.13 -4.58 7.77
C VAL A 59 16.01 -3.66 8.63
N GLU A 60 17.13 -3.16 8.10
CA GLU A 60 18.01 -2.23 8.79
C GLU A 60 17.32 -0.92 9.16
N ALA A 61 16.47 -0.39 8.26
CA ALA A 61 15.68 0.81 8.52
C ALA A 61 14.48 0.56 9.46
N GLY A 62 14.20 -0.71 9.85
CA GLY A 62 13.16 -1.09 10.81
C GLY A 62 11.76 -1.26 10.21
N TYR A 63 11.62 -1.37 8.89
CA TYR A 63 10.35 -1.68 8.25
C TYR A 63 9.90 -3.12 8.52
N LYS A 64 8.59 -3.32 8.54
CA LYS A 64 7.96 -4.65 8.61
C LYS A 64 7.20 -5.01 7.33
N TYR A 65 6.90 -4.02 6.49
CA TYR A 65 6.09 -4.18 5.29
C TYR A 65 6.86 -3.77 4.04
N VAL A 66 6.61 -4.50 2.95
CA VAL A 66 7.31 -4.33 1.66
C VAL A 66 6.32 -3.99 0.56
N GLY A 67 6.69 -3.03 -0.28
CA GLY A 67 6.16 -2.85 -1.62
C GLY A 67 7.19 -3.30 -2.66
N LEU A 68 6.84 -4.19 -3.57
CA LEU A 68 7.70 -4.47 -4.71
C LEU A 68 7.52 -3.38 -5.79
N SER A 69 8.62 -2.96 -6.38
CA SER A 69 8.66 -2.01 -7.49
C SER A 69 9.91 -2.27 -8.36
N THR A 70 10.70 -1.27 -8.66
CA THR A 70 11.91 -1.40 -9.48
C THR A 70 13.13 -1.83 -8.65
N HIS A 71 14.09 -2.45 -9.36
CA HIS A 71 15.44 -2.76 -8.92
C HIS A 71 16.41 -2.63 -10.13
N GLU A 72 17.64 -3.12 -10.03
CA GLU A 72 18.69 -2.99 -11.06
C GLU A 72 18.29 -3.49 -12.47
N LYS A 73 17.35 -4.46 -12.56
CA LYS A 73 16.94 -5.09 -13.83
C LYS A 73 15.51 -4.72 -14.25
N GLY A 74 14.95 -3.66 -13.70
CA GLY A 74 13.57 -3.26 -13.99
C GLY A 74 12.60 -3.56 -12.85
N ARG A 75 11.45 -4.16 -13.11
CA ARG A 75 10.48 -4.57 -12.07
C ARG A 75 10.97 -5.84 -11.39
N VAL A 76 10.77 -5.94 -10.06
CA VAL A 76 11.12 -7.16 -9.32
C VAL A 76 10.22 -8.32 -9.73
N VAL A 77 8.92 -8.10 -9.75
CA VAL A 77 7.93 -9.07 -10.24
C VAL A 77 6.98 -8.35 -11.18
N ASP A 78 6.87 -8.85 -12.42
CA ASP A 78 5.99 -8.33 -13.45
C ASP A 78 5.27 -9.44 -14.23
N ARG A 79 4.56 -9.08 -15.30
CA ARG A 79 3.83 -10.02 -16.18
C ARG A 79 4.73 -11.00 -16.94
N ASN A 80 6.01 -10.70 -17.07
CA ASN A 80 6.99 -11.52 -17.80
C ASN A 80 7.92 -12.30 -16.84
N SER A 81 7.75 -12.12 -15.54
CA SER A 81 8.54 -12.86 -14.53
C SER A 81 8.24 -14.36 -14.63
N ASP A 82 9.29 -15.16 -14.46
CA ASP A 82 9.15 -16.59 -14.27
C ASP A 82 8.36 -16.89 -12.98
N PRO A 83 7.35 -17.80 -13.00
CA PRO A 83 6.55 -18.13 -11.84
C PRO A 83 7.36 -18.63 -10.63
N GLU A 84 8.42 -19.42 -10.86
CA GLU A 84 9.30 -19.92 -9.78
C GLU A 84 10.10 -18.75 -9.17
N PHE A 85 10.54 -17.81 -10.00
CA PHE A 85 11.19 -16.59 -9.51
C PHE A 85 10.22 -15.74 -8.67
N ALA A 86 8.97 -15.55 -9.11
CA ALA A 86 7.97 -14.82 -8.36
C ALA A 86 7.72 -15.45 -6.97
N ALA A 87 7.58 -16.78 -6.90
CA ALA A 87 7.44 -17.51 -5.65
C ALA A 87 8.68 -17.33 -4.75
N LYS A 88 9.89 -17.44 -5.32
CA LYS A 88 11.16 -17.22 -4.60
C LYS A 88 11.27 -15.82 -4.00
N VAL A 89 10.82 -14.78 -4.70
CA VAL A 89 10.78 -13.42 -4.16
C VAL A 89 9.93 -13.36 -2.89
N GLY A 90 8.75 -13.99 -2.89
CA GLY A 90 7.89 -14.08 -1.70
C GLY A 90 8.57 -14.81 -0.53
N GLU A 91 9.33 -15.88 -0.81
CA GLU A 91 10.12 -16.59 0.21
C GLU A 91 11.23 -15.72 0.79
N GLU A 92 11.98 -14.98 -0.04
CA GLU A 92 13.07 -14.11 0.40
C GLU A 92 12.55 -12.97 1.31
N ILE A 93 11.34 -12.45 1.03
CA ILE A 93 10.67 -11.48 1.90
C ILE A 93 10.33 -12.11 3.26
N LYS A 94 9.70 -13.29 3.26
CA LYS A 94 9.32 -14.02 4.49
C LYS A 94 10.53 -14.40 5.34
N LYS A 95 11.63 -14.85 4.73
CA LYS A 95 12.89 -15.20 5.43
C LYS A 95 13.46 -14.04 6.24
N ARG A 96 13.19 -12.79 5.81
CA ARG A 96 13.61 -11.57 6.51
C ARG A 96 12.60 -11.08 7.55
N GLY A 97 11.52 -11.83 7.80
CA GLY A 97 10.45 -11.42 8.71
C GLY A 97 9.60 -10.27 8.17
N LEU A 98 9.68 -10.00 6.86
CA LEU A 98 8.92 -8.95 6.19
C LEU A 98 7.59 -9.48 5.67
N THR A 99 6.61 -8.58 5.51
CA THR A 99 5.28 -8.88 4.94
C THR A 99 5.08 -8.07 3.67
N LEU A 100 4.83 -8.74 2.55
CA LEU A 100 4.50 -8.09 1.29
C LEU A 100 3.08 -7.52 1.33
N VAL A 101 2.92 -6.24 1.00
CA VAL A 101 1.62 -5.56 1.01
C VAL A 101 1.17 -5.08 -0.36
N THR A 102 2.10 -4.93 -1.30
CA THR A 102 1.74 -4.49 -2.66
C THR A 102 2.85 -4.80 -3.67
N ASN A 103 2.47 -4.95 -4.94
CA ASN A 103 3.38 -5.05 -6.07
C ASN A 103 3.03 -4.00 -7.14
N SER A 104 3.98 -3.12 -7.46
CA SER A 104 3.94 -2.24 -8.62
C SER A 104 4.61 -2.92 -9.80
N GLY A 105 3.97 -3.94 -10.37
CA GLY A 105 4.50 -4.83 -11.39
C GLY A 105 4.47 -4.29 -12.82
N GLY A 106 4.18 -3.01 -13.00
CA GLY A 106 4.08 -2.38 -14.32
C GLY A 106 2.68 -2.45 -14.92
N GLU A 107 2.57 -2.03 -16.16
CA GLU A 107 1.30 -1.93 -16.89
C GLU A 107 1.08 -3.18 -17.76
N HIS A 108 -0.15 -3.50 -18.01
CA HIS A 108 -0.54 -4.43 -19.08
C HIS A 108 -0.53 -3.67 -20.42
N ASP A 109 -0.06 -4.33 -21.46
CA ASP A 109 0.14 -3.71 -22.77
C ASP A 109 -1.04 -4.03 -23.69
N VAL A 110 -1.80 -3.00 -24.06
CA VAL A 110 -2.96 -3.10 -24.97
C VAL A 110 -2.67 -2.54 -26.37
N ARG A 111 -1.42 -2.17 -26.65
CA ARG A 111 -1.06 -1.53 -27.93
C ARG A 111 -1.23 -2.45 -29.14
N ASN A 112 -1.06 -3.75 -28.96
CA ASN A 112 -1.27 -4.72 -30.02
C ASN A 112 -2.73 -5.16 -30.10
N SER A 113 -3.31 -5.58 -28.95
CA SER A 113 -4.70 -5.96 -28.86
C SER A 113 -5.21 -5.95 -27.41
N LEU A 114 -6.54 -5.92 -27.24
CA LEU A 114 -7.19 -6.08 -25.95
C LEU A 114 -6.88 -7.45 -25.33
N GLU A 115 -6.90 -8.52 -26.16
CA GLU A 115 -6.64 -9.90 -25.74
C GLU A 115 -5.24 -10.05 -25.14
N GLU A 116 -4.21 -9.44 -25.76
CA GLU A 116 -2.85 -9.43 -25.22
C GLU A 116 -2.79 -8.65 -23.89
N GLY A 117 -3.50 -7.54 -23.80
CA GLY A 117 -3.65 -6.78 -22.56
C GLY A 117 -4.25 -7.60 -21.42
N ILE A 118 -5.36 -8.29 -21.69
CA ILE A 118 -6.02 -9.21 -20.73
C ILE A 118 -5.07 -10.34 -20.32
N ALA A 119 -4.41 -10.98 -21.29
CA ALA A 119 -3.46 -12.07 -21.01
C ALA A 119 -2.27 -11.57 -20.18
N GLY A 120 -1.75 -10.37 -20.48
CA GLY A 120 -0.67 -9.74 -19.73
C GLY A 120 -1.07 -9.42 -18.30
N LEU A 121 -2.27 -8.87 -18.09
CA LEU A 121 -2.79 -8.56 -16.77
C LEU A 121 -3.02 -9.84 -15.94
N LYS A 122 -3.57 -10.90 -16.52
CA LYS A 122 -3.72 -12.19 -15.84
C LYS A 122 -2.38 -12.77 -15.39
N ARG A 123 -1.34 -12.71 -16.24
CA ARG A 123 0.02 -13.15 -15.84
C ARG A 123 0.58 -12.30 -14.68
N LEU A 124 0.37 -10.98 -14.69
CA LEU A 124 0.77 -10.13 -13.58
C LEU A 124 0.05 -10.51 -12.29
N ILE A 125 -1.25 -10.78 -12.36
CA ILE A 125 -2.06 -11.22 -11.20
C ILE A 125 -1.54 -12.56 -10.68
N ASP A 126 -1.28 -13.54 -11.56
CA ASP A 126 -0.77 -14.86 -11.17
C ASP A 126 0.60 -14.76 -10.50
N ASN A 127 1.55 -14.04 -11.10
CA ASN A 127 2.88 -13.84 -10.52
C ASN A 127 2.82 -13.09 -9.18
N SER A 128 1.92 -12.11 -9.06
CA SER A 128 1.68 -11.38 -7.82
C SER A 128 1.09 -12.28 -6.72
N ALA A 129 0.14 -13.14 -7.06
CA ALA A 129 -0.41 -14.14 -6.14
C ALA A 129 0.67 -15.15 -5.68
N LEU A 130 1.53 -15.63 -6.60
CA LEU A 130 2.64 -16.53 -6.29
C LEU A 130 3.66 -15.91 -5.32
N CYS A 131 3.98 -14.63 -5.47
CA CYS A 131 4.86 -13.97 -4.50
C CYS A 131 4.13 -13.55 -3.19
N GLY A 132 2.82 -13.75 -3.12
CA GLY A 132 2.01 -13.52 -1.92
C GLY A 132 1.55 -12.08 -1.73
N THR A 133 1.43 -11.29 -2.80
CA THR A 133 0.95 -9.91 -2.72
C THR A 133 -0.59 -9.85 -2.71
N PRO A 134 -1.19 -9.09 -1.77
CA PRO A 134 -2.64 -8.90 -1.75
C PRO A 134 -3.12 -7.78 -2.68
N VAL A 135 -2.21 -6.94 -3.19
CA VAL A 135 -2.57 -5.74 -3.99
C VAL A 135 -1.58 -5.55 -5.13
N ILE A 136 -2.07 -5.37 -6.34
CA ILE A 136 -1.28 -4.87 -7.47
C ILE A 136 -1.60 -3.41 -7.76
N GLN A 137 -0.57 -2.66 -8.17
CA GLN A 137 -0.71 -1.28 -8.61
C GLN A 137 -0.48 -1.19 -10.11
N ILE A 138 -1.42 -0.57 -10.78
CA ILE A 138 -1.37 -0.26 -12.20
C ILE A 138 -1.38 1.26 -12.34
N ASN A 139 -0.41 1.83 -13.05
CA ASN A 139 -0.45 3.24 -13.37
C ASN A 139 -1.62 3.52 -14.29
N ALA A 140 -2.45 4.50 -13.95
CA ALA A 140 -3.52 4.93 -14.81
C ALA A 140 -2.95 5.59 -16.08
N ILE A 141 -3.63 5.46 -17.18
CA ILE A 141 -3.28 6.12 -18.46
C ILE A 141 -4.37 7.08 -18.90
N HIS A 142 -3.99 8.11 -19.65
CA HIS A 142 -4.91 9.08 -20.25
C HIS A 142 -4.67 9.27 -21.77
N ASP A 143 -3.95 8.32 -22.37
CA ASP A 143 -3.75 8.28 -23.82
C ASP A 143 -5.06 7.95 -24.53
N PRO A 144 -5.64 8.86 -25.34
CA PRO A 144 -6.95 8.67 -25.95
C PRO A 144 -7.05 7.42 -26.84
N VAL A 145 -5.92 6.97 -27.40
CA VAL A 145 -5.88 5.81 -28.30
C VAL A 145 -6.03 4.50 -27.52
N HIS A 146 -5.45 4.43 -26.34
CA HIS A 146 -5.33 3.17 -25.59
C HIS A 146 -6.18 3.12 -24.32
N MET A 147 -6.82 4.23 -23.93
CA MET A 147 -7.63 4.27 -22.67
C MET A 147 -8.73 3.21 -22.66
N ASP A 148 -9.55 3.13 -23.68
CA ASP A 148 -10.69 2.22 -23.70
C ASP A 148 -10.26 0.74 -23.59
N PRO A 149 -9.35 0.22 -24.43
CA PRO A 149 -8.88 -1.16 -24.27
C PRO A 149 -8.12 -1.39 -22.96
N PHE A 150 -7.41 -0.38 -22.43
CA PHE A 150 -6.68 -0.48 -21.17
C PHE A 150 -7.62 -0.72 -19.99
N TYR A 151 -8.63 0.14 -19.81
CA TYR A 151 -9.58 -0.01 -18.71
C TYR A 151 -10.53 -1.19 -18.90
N LYS A 152 -10.86 -1.54 -20.16
CA LYS A 152 -11.63 -2.74 -20.46
C LYS A 152 -10.89 -4.02 -20.04
N ALA A 153 -9.58 -4.09 -20.26
CA ALA A 153 -8.78 -5.23 -19.78
C ALA A 153 -8.84 -5.37 -18.25
N ILE A 154 -8.90 -4.25 -17.51
CA ILE A 154 -9.07 -4.26 -16.04
C ILE A 154 -10.44 -4.82 -15.66
N VAL A 155 -11.52 -4.38 -16.32
CA VAL A 155 -12.88 -4.91 -16.11
C VAL A 155 -12.92 -6.43 -16.31
N GLU A 156 -12.37 -6.93 -17.43
CA GLU A 156 -12.33 -8.36 -17.78
C GLU A 156 -11.47 -9.21 -16.82
N CYS A 157 -10.55 -8.59 -16.06
CA CYS A 157 -9.68 -9.27 -15.12
C CYS A 157 -10.08 -9.10 -13.66
N ALA A 158 -11.06 -8.26 -13.32
CA ALA A 158 -11.38 -7.91 -11.95
C ALA A 158 -11.86 -9.10 -11.11
N ASP A 159 -12.80 -9.91 -11.65
CA ASP A 159 -13.24 -11.15 -11.00
C ASP A 159 -12.13 -12.20 -10.92
N TYR A 160 -11.30 -12.32 -11.96
CA TYR A 160 -10.15 -13.21 -11.94
C TYR A 160 -9.17 -12.85 -10.83
N ALA A 161 -8.86 -11.56 -10.66
CA ALA A 161 -8.00 -11.07 -9.59
C ALA A 161 -8.61 -11.32 -8.21
N ALA A 162 -9.92 -11.09 -8.05
CA ALA A 162 -10.66 -11.38 -6.81
C ALA A 162 -10.57 -12.87 -6.46
N GLY A 163 -10.76 -13.77 -7.44
CA GLY A 163 -10.60 -15.22 -7.28
C GLY A 163 -9.19 -15.66 -6.88
N LYS A 164 -8.17 -14.84 -7.14
CA LYS A 164 -6.78 -15.06 -6.71
C LYS A 164 -6.43 -14.35 -5.38
N GLY A 165 -7.39 -13.63 -4.78
CA GLY A 165 -7.15 -12.84 -3.59
C GLY A 165 -6.28 -11.60 -3.83
N VAL A 166 -6.26 -11.07 -5.05
CA VAL A 166 -5.46 -9.91 -5.46
C VAL A 166 -6.36 -8.73 -5.80
N LEU A 167 -6.24 -7.64 -5.07
CA LEU A 167 -6.92 -6.37 -5.36
C LEU A 167 -6.18 -5.63 -6.47
N ILE A 168 -6.90 -5.12 -7.46
CA ILE A 168 -6.35 -4.22 -8.48
C ILE A 168 -6.50 -2.78 -8.00
N THR A 169 -5.42 -1.99 -8.11
CA THR A 169 -5.49 -0.56 -7.80
C THR A 169 -4.94 0.30 -8.93
N LEU A 170 -5.63 1.42 -9.19
CA LEU A 170 -5.17 2.46 -10.11
C LEU A 170 -4.37 3.52 -9.33
N LYS A 171 -3.20 3.85 -9.85
CA LYS A 171 -2.28 4.84 -9.27
C LYS A 171 -2.15 6.06 -10.20
N PRO A 172 -2.25 7.30 -9.70
CA PRO A 172 -1.92 8.50 -10.48
C PRO A 172 -0.48 8.44 -10.97
N HIS A 173 -0.30 8.61 -12.30
CA HIS A 173 1.03 8.66 -12.93
C HIS A 173 0.97 9.51 -14.21
N GLY A 174 1.24 10.80 -14.08
CA GLY A 174 1.05 11.80 -15.15
C GLY A 174 -0.33 12.46 -15.15
N GLN A 175 -1.21 12.07 -14.21
CA GLN A 175 -2.53 12.66 -13.94
C GLN A 175 -2.78 12.73 -12.44
N VAL A 176 -3.94 13.27 -12.04
CA VAL A 176 -4.34 13.49 -10.64
C VAL A 176 -5.21 12.34 -10.10
N GLY A 177 -5.43 12.31 -8.79
CA GLY A 177 -6.24 11.28 -8.13
C GLY A 177 -7.71 11.32 -8.55
N ALA A 178 -8.27 12.50 -8.74
CA ALA A 178 -9.63 12.70 -9.23
C ALA A 178 -9.88 11.99 -10.58
N PHE A 179 -8.92 12.03 -11.51
CA PHE A 179 -9.00 11.29 -12.77
C PHE A 179 -9.04 9.78 -12.52
N CYS A 180 -8.19 9.27 -11.63
CA CYS A 180 -8.17 7.84 -11.29
C CYS A 180 -9.49 7.40 -10.64
N LEU A 181 -10.07 8.23 -9.77
CA LEU A 181 -11.38 7.98 -9.16
C LEU A 181 -12.48 7.86 -10.22
N GLU A 182 -12.46 8.74 -11.22
CA GLU A 182 -13.41 8.66 -12.34
C GLU A 182 -13.33 7.30 -13.04
N GLN A 183 -12.12 6.82 -13.31
CA GLN A 183 -11.93 5.50 -13.96
C GLN A 183 -12.38 4.36 -13.04
N VAL A 184 -12.06 4.38 -11.73
CA VAL A 184 -12.54 3.38 -10.77
C VAL A 184 -14.07 3.34 -10.73
N LYS A 185 -14.73 4.51 -10.73
CA LYS A 185 -16.20 4.61 -10.78
C LYS A 185 -16.78 4.07 -12.08
N LYS A 186 -16.12 4.30 -13.23
CA LYS A 186 -16.55 3.74 -14.53
C LYS A 186 -16.39 2.23 -14.59
N ILE A 187 -15.29 1.68 -14.04
CA ILE A 187 -15.07 0.24 -13.91
C ILE A 187 -16.15 -0.40 -13.02
N ASN A 188 -16.56 0.29 -11.95
CA ASN A 188 -17.63 -0.09 -11.05
C ASN A 188 -17.54 -1.54 -10.53
N HIS A 189 -16.35 -1.93 -10.05
CA HIS A 189 -16.09 -3.26 -9.52
C HIS A 189 -15.46 -3.18 -8.13
N GLU A 190 -15.95 -3.96 -7.15
CA GLU A 190 -15.50 -3.92 -5.76
C GLU A 190 -14.02 -4.25 -5.58
N ASN A 191 -13.47 -5.10 -6.47
CA ASN A 191 -12.06 -5.50 -6.47
C ASN A 191 -11.15 -4.52 -7.24
N VAL A 192 -11.62 -3.31 -7.56
CA VAL A 192 -10.83 -2.24 -8.19
C VAL A 192 -10.93 -0.98 -7.35
N LYS A 193 -9.78 -0.47 -6.89
CA LYS A 193 -9.66 0.65 -5.96
C LYS A 193 -8.59 1.64 -6.42
N LEU A 194 -8.29 2.64 -5.58
CA LEU A 194 -7.20 3.59 -5.77
C LEU A 194 -5.97 3.21 -4.94
N TRP A 195 -4.81 3.47 -5.52
CA TRP A 195 -3.55 3.61 -4.78
C TRP A 195 -3.10 5.05 -4.88
N TYR A 196 -3.35 5.85 -3.86
CA TYR A 196 -3.11 7.29 -3.93
C TYR A 196 -1.60 7.61 -3.90
N ASP A 197 -1.18 8.65 -4.62
CA ASP A 197 0.22 9.10 -4.68
C ASP A 197 0.26 10.64 -4.74
N PRO A 198 0.36 11.32 -3.59
CA PRO A 198 0.33 12.79 -3.52
C PRO A 198 1.52 13.45 -4.22
N GLY A 199 2.70 12.81 -4.19
CA GLY A 199 3.88 13.32 -4.88
C GLY A 199 3.73 13.28 -6.40
N ASN A 200 3.01 12.28 -6.93
CA ASN A 200 2.69 12.23 -8.35
C ASN A 200 1.67 13.30 -8.76
N VAL A 201 0.73 13.67 -7.90
CA VAL A 201 -0.20 14.79 -8.16
C VAL A 201 0.58 16.08 -8.36
N PHE A 202 1.46 16.44 -7.44
CA PHE A 202 2.35 17.59 -7.60
C PHE A 202 3.25 17.46 -8.84
N HIS A 203 3.85 16.30 -9.06
CA HIS A 203 4.76 16.08 -10.19
C HIS A 203 4.05 16.21 -11.54
N ALA A 204 2.84 15.68 -11.68
CA ALA A 204 2.05 15.74 -12.91
C ALA A 204 1.61 17.17 -13.25
N THR A 205 1.39 18.00 -12.25
CA THR A 205 0.87 19.37 -12.38
C THR A 205 1.95 20.44 -12.13
N PHE A 206 3.22 20.06 -12.07
CA PHE A 206 4.33 20.99 -11.80
C PHE A 206 4.17 21.79 -10.50
N GLY A 207 3.50 21.19 -9.49
CA GLY A 207 3.23 21.82 -8.21
C GLY A 207 1.94 22.66 -8.17
N GLU A 208 1.17 22.74 -9.25
CA GLU A 208 -0.04 23.59 -9.32
C GLU A 208 -1.24 23.00 -8.55
N THR A 209 -1.43 21.67 -8.62
CA THR A 209 -2.53 21.01 -7.91
C THR A 209 -2.07 20.56 -6.53
N ASN A 210 -2.70 21.10 -5.48
CA ASN A 210 -2.43 20.64 -4.12
C ASN A 210 -3.08 19.25 -3.89
N PRO A 211 -2.32 18.24 -3.42
CA PRO A 211 -2.86 16.93 -3.07
C PRO A 211 -4.01 16.95 -2.07
N LEU A 212 -4.12 17.99 -1.22
CA LEU A 212 -5.26 18.14 -0.31
C LEU A 212 -6.55 18.44 -1.07
N ASP A 213 -6.48 19.28 -2.10
CA ASP A 213 -7.65 19.61 -2.93
C ASP A 213 -8.05 18.41 -3.81
N ASP A 214 -7.04 17.70 -4.36
CA ASP A 214 -7.26 16.51 -5.19
C ASP A 214 -7.83 15.32 -4.38
N ALA A 215 -7.51 15.22 -3.09
CA ALA A 215 -7.90 14.10 -2.25
C ALA A 215 -9.36 14.13 -1.78
N VAL A 216 -10.07 15.23 -1.97
CA VAL A 216 -11.48 15.38 -1.53
C VAL A 216 -12.36 14.32 -2.17
N GLY A 217 -13.06 13.52 -1.35
CA GLY A 217 -13.95 12.46 -1.80
C GLY A 217 -13.27 11.17 -2.29
N LEU A 218 -11.94 11.03 -2.12
CA LEU A 218 -11.21 9.82 -2.52
C LEU A 218 -11.22 8.72 -1.47
N GLY A 219 -11.31 9.05 -0.17
CA GLY A 219 -10.97 8.15 0.94
C GLY A 219 -11.67 6.80 0.89
N GLY A 220 -12.96 6.75 0.57
CA GLY A 220 -13.73 5.49 0.46
C GLY A 220 -13.27 4.55 -0.66
N TYR A 221 -12.48 5.04 -1.59
CA TYR A 221 -11.93 4.29 -2.71
C TYR A 221 -10.44 3.95 -2.55
N VAL A 222 -9.74 4.58 -1.60
CA VAL A 222 -8.29 4.36 -1.38
C VAL A 222 -8.06 3.04 -0.66
N ALA A 223 -7.22 2.18 -1.23
CA ALA A 223 -6.79 0.92 -0.64
C ALA A 223 -5.38 1.01 -0.01
N GLY A 224 -4.62 2.02 -0.36
CA GLY A 224 -3.28 2.29 0.14
C GLY A 224 -2.67 3.54 -0.51
N MET A 225 -1.50 3.93 -0.03
CA MET A 225 -0.81 5.13 -0.49
C MET A 225 0.66 4.85 -0.81
N ALA A 226 1.12 5.37 -1.94
CA ALA A 226 2.54 5.59 -2.17
C ALA A 226 2.95 6.88 -1.46
N VAL A 227 3.74 6.75 -0.40
CA VAL A 227 4.23 7.90 0.35
C VAL A 227 5.42 8.46 -0.41
N LYS A 228 5.14 9.45 -1.22
CA LYS A 228 6.08 10.19 -2.04
C LYS A 228 5.91 11.67 -1.74
N ASP A 229 6.99 12.33 -1.39
CA ASP A 229 7.02 13.77 -1.19
C ASP A 229 7.49 14.48 -2.47
N PHE A 230 7.45 15.79 -2.46
CA PHE A 230 7.73 16.62 -3.62
C PHE A 230 8.39 17.94 -3.21
N ARG A 231 9.25 18.45 -4.10
CA ARG A 231 9.83 19.80 -4.01
C ARG A 231 9.91 20.41 -5.41
N LEU A 232 9.60 21.68 -5.51
CA LEU A 232 9.74 22.40 -6.77
C LEU A 232 11.21 22.39 -7.26
N PRO A 233 11.45 22.39 -8.58
CA PRO A 233 10.41 22.45 -9.63
C PRO A 233 9.77 21.08 -9.96
N ARG A 234 10.44 19.95 -9.73
CA ARG A 234 9.94 18.59 -10.02
C ARG A 234 10.69 17.48 -9.26
N ASP A 235 11.30 17.81 -8.13
CA ASP A 235 12.05 16.83 -7.36
C ASP A 235 11.10 15.94 -6.55
N VAL A 236 11.21 14.63 -6.77
CA VAL A 236 10.50 13.58 -6.02
C VAL A 236 11.44 12.72 -5.17
N ASN A 237 12.76 12.94 -5.25
CA ASN A 237 13.75 12.31 -4.38
C ASN A 237 13.83 13.05 -3.04
N VAL A 238 12.69 13.19 -2.41
CA VAL A 238 12.48 13.95 -1.18
C VAL A 238 12.04 13.00 -0.09
N THR A 239 12.74 13.00 1.03
CA THR A 239 12.34 12.19 2.19
C THR A 239 10.99 12.65 2.72
N PRO A 240 9.99 11.76 2.84
CA PRO A 240 8.67 12.12 3.33
C PRO A 240 8.69 12.91 4.64
N GLY A 241 7.91 13.99 4.66
CA GLY A 241 7.86 14.96 5.77
C GLY A 241 8.89 16.11 5.66
N THR A 242 9.69 16.15 4.57
CA THR A 242 10.65 17.25 4.35
C THR A 242 10.35 18.08 3.10
N GLY A 243 9.31 17.71 2.35
CA GLY A 243 8.86 18.38 1.14
C GLY A 243 7.56 19.17 1.33
N MET A 244 6.76 19.21 0.28
CA MET A 244 5.56 20.05 0.20
C MET A 244 4.27 19.30 0.55
N VAL A 245 4.28 17.97 0.67
CA VAL A 245 3.09 17.18 1.00
C VAL A 245 2.78 17.29 2.50
N ASP A 246 1.63 17.83 2.83
CA ASP A 246 1.12 17.85 4.22
C ASP A 246 0.45 16.50 4.54
N PHE A 247 1.27 15.48 4.82
CA PHE A 247 0.80 14.13 5.10
C PHE A 247 -0.17 14.05 6.30
N PRO A 248 0.03 14.76 7.43
CA PRO A 248 -0.92 14.75 8.52
C PRO A 248 -2.32 15.20 8.10
N LYS A 249 -2.44 16.34 7.40
CA LYS A 249 -3.72 16.82 6.91
C LYS A 249 -4.31 15.92 5.84
N LEU A 250 -3.48 15.40 4.94
CA LEU A 250 -3.89 14.48 3.90
C LEU A 250 -4.50 13.19 4.47
N LEU A 251 -3.85 12.58 5.46
CA LEU A 251 -4.37 11.38 6.13
C LEU A 251 -5.65 11.65 6.91
N ALA A 252 -5.76 12.83 7.56
CA ALA A 252 -6.98 13.24 8.24
C ALA A 252 -8.14 13.38 7.25
N LEU A 253 -7.94 14.09 6.13
CA LEU A 253 -8.93 14.30 5.08
C LEU A 253 -9.39 12.97 4.46
N LEU A 254 -8.45 12.11 4.05
CA LEU A 254 -8.78 10.79 3.52
C LEU A 254 -9.51 9.92 4.56
N GLY A 255 -9.18 10.09 5.85
CA GLY A 255 -9.82 9.40 6.96
C GLY A 255 -11.28 9.80 7.16
N GLU A 256 -11.62 11.07 7.00
CA GLU A 256 -13.00 11.57 7.02
C GLU A 256 -13.88 10.91 5.97
N ASP A 257 -13.29 10.60 4.81
CA ASP A 257 -13.94 9.94 3.68
C ASP A 257 -13.83 8.40 3.71
N GLY A 258 -13.20 7.80 4.75
CA GLY A 258 -13.20 6.34 4.96
C GLY A 258 -11.84 5.62 4.87
N PHE A 259 -10.75 6.28 4.48
CA PHE A 259 -9.41 5.66 4.54
C PHE A 259 -8.84 5.72 5.95
N THR A 260 -9.31 4.85 6.82
CA THR A 260 -8.94 4.83 8.25
C THR A 260 -7.80 3.88 8.58
N GLY A 261 -7.21 3.20 7.61
CA GLY A 261 -6.13 2.22 7.78
C GLY A 261 -5.74 1.59 6.46
N GLY A 262 -4.61 0.89 6.44
CA GLY A 262 -4.09 0.24 5.24
C GLY A 262 -2.60 0.50 5.01
N PRO A 263 -2.04 0.08 3.86
CA PRO A 263 -0.64 0.29 3.54
C PRO A 263 -0.29 1.76 3.25
N LEU A 264 0.75 2.26 3.93
CA LEU A 264 1.46 3.49 3.61
C LEU A 264 2.88 3.10 3.21
N VAL A 265 3.22 3.18 1.93
CA VAL A 265 4.47 2.61 1.41
C VAL A 265 5.38 3.72 0.87
N VAL A 266 6.50 3.98 1.54
CA VAL A 266 7.49 4.97 1.12
C VAL A 266 8.05 4.61 -0.25
N GLU A 267 7.93 5.52 -1.23
CA GLU A 267 8.34 5.23 -2.59
C GLU A 267 9.72 5.77 -2.94
N LEU A 268 10.06 6.95 -2.44
CA LEU A 268 11.35 7.61 -2.65
C LEU A 268 11.79 8.33 -1.38
N VAL A 269 13.10 8.49 -1.23
CA VAL A 269 13.76 9.31 -0.22
C VAL A 269 14.89 10.09 -0.90
N SER A 270 15.52 11.00 -0.15
CA SER A 270 16.77 11.65 -0.60
C SER A 270 17.81 10.60 -0.98
N GLN A 271 18.39 10.75 -2.15
CA GLN A 271 19.33 9.78 -2.72
C GLN A 271 20.78 10.08 -2.30
N GLY A 272 21.61 9.03 -2.22
CA GLY A 272 22.99 9.10 -1.82
C GLY A 272 23.66 7.72 -1.81
N ASP A 273 24.66 7.53 -0.98
CA ASP A 273 25.21 6.20 -0.73
C ASP A 273 24.24 5.33 0.09
N LEU A 274 24.58 4.07 0.28
CA LEU A 274 23.70 3.11 0.96
C LEU A 274 23.39 3.54 2.40
N ALA A 275 24.39 4.04 3.11
CA ALA A 275 24.22 4.47 4.51
C ALA A 275 23.28 5.67 4.60
N HIS A 276 23.40 6.64 3.67
CA HIS A 276 22.49 7.77 3.56
C HIS A 276 21.06 7.31 3.26
N ILE A 277 20.87 6.44 2.26
CA ILE A 277 19.54 5.93 1.89
C ILE A 277 18.89 5.19 3.08
N ASN A 278 19.63 4.33 3.80
CA ASN A 278 19.11 3.62 4.98
C ASN A 278 18.71 4.60 6.10
N ALA A 279 19.50 5.67 6.30
CA ALA A 279 19.18 6.70 7.28
C ALA A 279 17.89 7.48 6.89
N GLU A 280 17.78 7.88 5.64
CA GLU A 280 16.60 8.60 5.13
C GLU A 280 15.33 7.69 5.10
N ALA A 281 15.48 6.43 4.76
CA ALA A 281 14.40 5.44 4.84
C ALA A 281 13.90 5.26 6.29
N ARG A 282 14.81 5.23 7.26
CA ARG A 282 14.46 5.19 8.70
C ARG A 282 13.72 6.46 9.13
N LYS A 283 14.20 7.63 8.76
CA LYS A 283 13.53 8.92 9.06
C LYS A 283 12.10 8.94 8.49
N ALA A 284 11.91 8.50 7.24
CA ALA A 284 10.60 8.43 6.61
C ALA A 284 9.65 7.49 7.39
N ARG A 285 10.14 6.32 7.85
CA ARG A 285 9.37 5.40 8.69
C ARG A 285 8.96 6.06 10.00
N GLU A 286 9.92 6.63 10.74
CA GLU A 286 9.69 7.28 12.04
C GLU A 286 8.72 8.45 11.92
N PHE A 287 8.83 9.25 10.86
CA PHE A 287 7.87 10.29 10.55
C PHE A 287 6.45 9.74 10.40
N LEU A 288 6.27 8.69 9.57
CA LEU A 288 4.94 8.09 9.37
C LEU A 288 4.38 7.48 10.65
N GLU A 289 5.21 6.79 11.44
CA GLU A 289 4.81 6.27 12.75
C GLU A 289 4.31 7.37 13.68
N SER A 290 4.98 8.53 13.68
CA SER A 290 4.61 9.67 14.54
C SER A 290 3.27 10.31 14.19
N ILE A 291 2.85 10.28 12.93
CA ILE A 291 1.60 10.89 12.47
C ILE A 291 0.43 9.90 12.36
N THR A 292 0.68 8.59 12.62
CA THR A 292 -0.32 7.52 12.55
C THR A 292 -0.52 6.78 13.88
N ALA A 293 0.15 7.23 14.95
CA ALA A 293 0.09 6.70 16.31
C ALA A 293 -1.28 6.83 16.99
#